data_7699e314348b52ae041319a5d0a0f3cb
#
_entry.id   7699e314348b52ae041319a5d0a0f3cb
#
_cell.length_a   1.000
_cell.length_b   1.000
_cell.length_c   1.000
_cell.angle_alpha   90.00
_cell.angle_beta   90.00
_cell.angle_gamma   90.00
#
_symmetry.space_group_name_H-M   'P 1'
#
loop_
_entity.id
_entity.type
_entity.pdbx_description
1 polymer ?
#
loop_
_entity_poly.entity_id
_entity_poly.type
_entity_poly.pdbx_seq_one_letter_code
_entity_poly.pdbx_strand_id
1 'polypeptide(L)'
;MPELKCSDDEFVEAWKRLGSISLVAHELGLSIRRANERRRVIENRHGILLDAFNDRRSFKILHPENKVRSIANITGCVIVFSDAHFMPNETSVAFNALLKVIKKIKPVMIVANGDILDGATISKYGPEGWQTKPSLKQELESVQFHMDAIVKACKGLGTILHRTVGNHDIRFEKRLSGLVPEYKDIQGTRLSDHLPEWSVSWSVLVN
;
A
#
# COMPACT_ATOMS: atom_id res chain seq x y z
N MET A 1 -19.59 39.92 9.96
CA MET A 1 -18.96 38.56 9.99
C MET A 1 -19.67 37.74 8.95
N PRO A 2 -19.00 37.00 8.07
CA PRO A 2 -19.69 36.12 7.13
C PRO A 2 -20.48 35.08 7.92
N GLU A 3 -21.75 34.91 7.63
CA GLU A 3 -22.64 33.92 8.22
C GLU A 3 -22.00 32.53 8.16
N LEU A 4 -21.94 31.87 9.32
CA LEU A 4 -21.53 30.48 9.43
C LEU A 4 -22.58 29.62 8.73
N LYS A 5 -22.26 29.04 7.58
CA LYS A 5 -23.18 28.23 6.77
C LYS A 5 -23.62 26.91 7.47
N CYS A 6 -23.00 26.52 8.58
CA CYS A 6 -23.36 25.36 9.38
C CYS A 6 -22.81 25.51 10.80
N SER A 7 -23.44 24.88 11.80
CA SER A 7 -22.95 24.77 13.17
C SER A 7 -21.78 23.77 13.27
N ASP A 8 -21.08 23.74 14.39
CA ASP A 8 -20.03 22.75 14.65
C ASP A 8 -20.64 21.34 14.75
N ASP A 9 -21.82 21.21 15.37
CA ASP A 9 -22.51 19.94 15.54
C ASP A 9 -22.98 19.37 14.20
N GLU A 10 -23.57 20.19 13.33
CA GLU A 10 -23.96 19.79 11.96
C GLU A 10 -22.75 19.31 11.17
N PHE A 11 -21.62 19.99 11.31
CA PHE A 11 -20.39 19.55 10.63
C PHE A 11 -19.88 18.21 11.17
N VAL A 12 -19.88 18.03 12.48
CA VAL A 12 -19.43 16.80 13.15
C VAL A 12 -20.36 15.62 12.78
N GLU A 13 -21.68 15.84 12.75
CA GLU A 13 -22.64 14.80 12.38
C GLU A 13 -22.49 14.41 10.90
N ALA A 14 -22.40 15.39 10.01
CA ALA A 14 -22.09 15.13 8.60
C ALA A 14 -20.79 14.36 8.43
N TRP A 15 -19.76 14.71 9.23
CA TRP A 15 -18.48 14.04 9.22
C TRP A 15 -18.58 12.58 9.68
N LYS A 16 -19.26 12.32 10.82
CA LYS A 16 -19.46 10.96 11.34
C LYS A 16 -20.20 10.06 10.35
N ARG A 17 -21.08 10.62 9.54
CA ARG A 17 -21.85 9.89 8.55
C ARG A 17 -21.12 9.68 7.22
N LEU A 18 -20.45 10.71 6.74
CA LEU A 18 -19.84 10.73 5.40
C LEU A 18 -18.34 10.38 5.39
N GLY A 19 -17.61 10.72 6.43
CA GLY A 19 -16.19 10.41 6.63
C GLY A 19 -15.24 10.90 5.52
N SER A 20 -15.69 11.85 4.70
CA SER A 20 -14.93 12.39 3.59
C SER A 20 -15.15 13.88 3.48
N ILE A 21 -14.04 14.65 3.42
CA ILE A 21 -14.07 16.11 3.34
C ILE A 21 -14.82 16.60 2.09
N SER A 22 -14.68 15.92 0.97
CA SER A 22 -15.35 16.26 -0.28
C SER A 22 -16.87 16.08 -0.20
N LEU A 23 -17.32 14.99 0.43
CA LEU A 23 -18.74 14.70 0.61
C LEU A 23 -19.37 15.66 1.63
N VAL A 24 -18.70 15.93 2.75
CA VAL A 24 -19.13 16.90 3.76
C VAL A 24 -19.18 18.32 3.15
N ALA A 25 -18.16 18.70 2.40
CA ALA A 25 -18.15 19.99 1.73
C ALA A 25 -19.33 20.14 0.76
N HIS A 26 -19.60 19.11 -0.04
CA HIS A 26 -20.73 19.09 -0.96
C HIS A 26 -22.08 19.20 -0.25
N GLU A 27 -22.29 18.40 0.80
CA GLU A 27 -23.53 18.37 1.55
C GLU A 27 -23.82 19.70 2.26
N LEU A 28 -22.79 20.31 2.87
CA LEU A 28 -22.92 21.55 3.60
C LEU A 28 -22.78 22.81 2.73
N GLY A 29 -22.65 22.66 1.40
CA GLY A 29 -22.48 23.77 0.47
C GLY A 29 -21.20 24.57 0.71
N LEU A 30 -20.13 23.91 1.17
CA LEU A 30 -18.82 24.51 1.44
C LEU A 30 -17.85 24.19 0.31
N SER A 31 -16.85 25.06 0.09
CA SER A 31 -15.68 24.65 -0.68
C SER A 31 -14.81 23.69 0.14
N ILE A 32 -14.10 22.78 -0.53
CA ILE A 32 -13.19 21.81 0.13
C ILE A 32 -12.19 22.53 1.04
N ARG A 33 -11.67 23.68 0.62
CA ARG A 33 -10.77 24.50 1.43
C ARG A 33 -11.43 24.95 2.73
N ARG A 34 -12.64 25.53 2.64
CA ARG A 34 -13.40 25.99 3.82
C ARG A 34 -13.78 24.83 4.75
N ALA A 35 -14.14 23.68 4.19
CA ALA A 35 -14.43 22.48 4.97
C ALA A 35 -13.19 22.00 5.75
N ASN A 36 -12.00 22.01 5.13
CA ASN A 36 -10.75 21.69 5.81
C ASN A 36 -10.39 22.69 6.91
N GLU A 37 -10.54 23.98 6.66
CA GLU A 37 -10.30 25.03 7.66
C GLU A 37 -11.26 24.85 8.84
N ARG A 38 -12.55 24.58 8.55
CA ARG A 38 -13.56 24.36 9.59
C ARG A 38 -13.29 23.11 10.43
N ARG A 39 -12.93 22.01 9.78
CA ARG A 39 -12.52 20.79 10.45
C ARG A 39 -11.43 21.06 11.50
N ARG A 40 -10.35 21.73 11.11
CA ARG A 40 -9.24 22.07 12.02
C ARG A 40 -9.68 22.94 13.19
N VAL A 41 -10.58 23.89 12.95
CA VAL A 41 -11.11 24.76 14.01
C VAL A 41 -11.92 23.94 15.00
N ILE A 42 -12.76 23.03 14.52
CA ILE A 42 -13.60 22.15 15.35
C ILE A 42 -12.72 21.18 16.15
N GLU A 43 -11.76 20.54 15.50
CA GLU A 43 -10.79 19.63 16.14
C GLU A 43 -10.06 20.33 17.30
N ASN A 44 -9.56 21.56 17.05
CA ASN A 44 -8.85 22.33 18.06
C ASN A 44 -9.76 22.84 19.19
N ARG A 45 -11.01 23.24 18.86
CA ARG A 45 -11.95 23.81 19.84
C ARG A 45 -12.51 22.77 20.79
N HIS A 46 -12.82 21.58 20.25
CA HIS A 46 -13.49 20.52 21.01
C HIS A 46 -12.54 19.40 21.47
N GLY A 47 -11.24 19.47 21.11
CA GLY A 47 -10.26 18.44 21.46
C GLY A 47 -10.57 17.08 20.86
N ILE A 48 -11.28 17.05 19.72
CA ILE A 48 -11.67 15.83 19.00
C ILE A 48 -10.85 15.68 17.74
N LEU A 49 -10.64 14.44 17.31
CA LEU A 49 -10.09 14.13 15.99
C LEU A 49 -11.22 13.69 15.09
N LEU A 50 -11.43 14.45 14.03
CA LEU A 50 -12.34 14.06 12.94
C LEU A 50 -11.51 13.29 11.90
N ASP A 51 -11.17 12.04 12.23
CA ASP A 51 -10.50 11.18 11.27
C ASP A 51 -11.36 11.04 10.03
N ALA A 52 -10.80 11.43 8.88
CA ALA A 52 -11.40 11.03 7.63
C ALA A 52 -11.53 9.51 7.70
N PHE A 53 -12.73 9.00 7.50
CA PHE A 53 -12.80 7.61 7.10
C PHE A 53 -11.87 7.53 5.89
N ASN A 54 -10.72 6.92 6.11
CA ASN A 54 -9.69 6.81 5.09
C ASN A 54 -10.41 6.57 3.78
N ASP A 55 -10.30 7.51 2.84
CA ASP A 55 -10.92 7.41 1.52
C ASP A 55 -10.24 6.30 0.68
N ARG A 56 -9.74 5.31 1.38
CA ARG A 56 -9.39 3.97 0.92
C ARG A 56 -10.62 3.21 0.40
N ARG A 57 -11.81 3.83 0.42
CA ARG A 57 -13.01 3.30 -0.24
C ARG A 57 -12.86 3.21 -1.76
N SER A 58 -11.97 3.99 -2.37
CA SER A 58 -11.63 3.82 -3.77
C SER A 58 -10.81 2.56 -4.02
N PHE A 59 -10.15 2.07 -3.01
CA PHE A 59 -9.58 0.73 -2.96
C PHE A 59 -10.60 -0.20 -2.30
N LYS A 60 -11.70 -0.48 -2.98
CA LYS A 60 -12.45 -1.69 -2.68
C LYS A 60 -11.48 -2.83 -2.87
N ILE A 61 -10.96 -3.22 -1.79
CA ILE A 61 -9.93 -4.18 -1.54
C ILE A 61 -10.32 -5.45 -2.24
N LEU A 62 -9.45 -5.88 -3.12
CA LEU A 62 -9.52 -7.18 -3.74
C LEU A 62 -9.59 -8.32 -2.69
N HIS A 63 -9.14 -8.02 -1.46
CA HIS A 63 -9.17 -8.94 -0.32
C HIS A 63 -9.51 -8.18 0.97
N PRO A 64 -10.80 -7.87 1.24
CA PRO A 64 -11.20 -7.16 2.46
C PRO A 64 -10.79 -7.87 3.75
N GLU A 65 -10.65 -9.19 3.71
CA GLU A 65 -10.19 -10.04 4.81
C GLU A 65 -8.73 -9.83 5.19
N ASN A 66 -7.91 -9.33 4.27
CA ASN A 66 -6.46 -9.18 4.44
C ASN A 66 -5.99 -7.74 4.67
N LYS A 67 -6.88 -6.86 5.13
CA LYS A 67 -6.53 -5.43 5.35
C LYS A 67 -5.40 -5.22 6.32
N VAL A 68 -5.49 -5.89 7.46
CA VAL A 68 -4.50 -5.84 8.53
C VAL A 68 -4.22 -7.27 8.97
N ARG A 69 -2.95 -7.59 9.12
CA ARG A 69 -2.51 -8.82 9.76
C ARG A 69 -1.85 -8.47 11.09
N SER A 70 -2.40 -9.00 12.18
CA SER A 70 -1.73 -8.95 13.48
C SER A 70 -0.89 -10.21 13.65
N ILE A 71 0.37 -10.03 14.02
CA ILE A 71 1.28 -11.10 14.35
C ILE A 71 1.69 -10.87 15.80
N ALA A 72 1.16 -11.71 16.69
CA ALA A 72 1.44 -11.61 18.12
C ALA A 72 2.70 -12.38 18.51
N ASN A 73 3.41 -11.88 19.54
CA ASN A 73 4.46 -12.61 20.26
C ASN A 73 5.64 -13.07 19.40
N ILE A 74 6.22 -12.17 18.61
CA ILE A 74 7.46 -12.45 17.89
C ILE A 74 8.65 -12.22 18.80
N THR A 75 9.40 -13.29 19.09
CA THR A 75 10.68 -13.18 19.78
C THR A 75 11.79 -13.43 18.78
N GLY A 76 12.60 -12.41 18.50
CA GLY A 76 13.71 -12.50 17.55
C GLY A 76 13.83 -11.25 16.66
N CYS A 77 14.70 -11.35 15.66
CA CYS A 77 14.92 -10.24 14.73
C CYS A 77 13.88 -10.22 13.62
N VAL A 78 13.32 -9.06 13.38
CA VAL A 78 12.46 -8.77 12.22
C VAL A 78 13.23 -7.85 11.26
N ILE A 79 13.27 -8.21 9.99
CA ILE A 79 13.81 -7.34 8.94
C ILE A 79 12.65 -6.72 8.20
N VAL A 80 12.69 -5.39 8.06
CA VAL A 80 11.74 -4.63 7.25
C VAL A 80 12.50 -3.89 6.17
N PHE A 81 12.06 -4.01 4.92
CA PHE A 81 12.56 -3.22 3.79
C PHE A 81 11.38 -2.74 2.95
N SER A 82 11.54 -1.62 2.24
CA SER A 82 10.50 -1.02 1.40
C SER A 82 11.12 -0.43 0.13
N ASP A 83 10.26 -0.01 -0.79
CA ASP A 83 10.62 0.78 -1.98
C ASP A 83 11.78 0.15 -2.80
N ALA A 84 11.72 -1.17 -2.93
CA ALA A 84 12.78 -1.91 -3.60
C ALA A 84 12.78 -1.70 -5.13
N HIS A 85 11.59 -1.49 -5.73
CA HIS A 85 11.43 -1.23 -7.17
C HIS A 85 12.38 -2.09 -8.02
N PHE A 86 12.25 -3.42 -7.91
CA PHE A 86 13.19 -4.36 -8.52
C PHE A 86 13.20 -4.24 -10.03
N MET A 87 14.23 -3.58 -10.56
CA MET A 87 14.39 -3.37 -12.00
C MET A 87 15.04 -4.56 -12.69
N PRO A 88 14.64 -4.86 -13.94
CA PRO A 88 15.27 -5.92 -14.74
C PRO A 88 16.78 -5.68 -14.94
N ASN A 89 17.53 -6.78 -14.91
CA ASN A 89 19.00 -6.78 -15.13
C ASN A 89 19.82 -5.96 -14.13
N GLU A 90 19.22 -5.51 -13.04
CA GLU A 90 19.89 -4.76 -11.99
C GLU A 90 19.76 -5.48 -10.65
N THR A 91 20.86 -5.54 -9.92
CA THR A 91 20.86 -6.01 -8.53
C THR A 91 21.62 -4.98 -7.69
N SER A 92 20.90 -4.27 -6.86
CA SER A 92 21.50 -3.21 -6.05
C SER A 92 22.47 -3.74 -5.00
N VAL A 93 23.44 -2.92 -4.62
CA VAL A 93 24.35 -3.21 -3.50
C VAL A 93 23.56 -3.43 -2.20
N ALA A 94 22.49 -2.65 -2.00
CA ALA A 94 21.61 -2.77 -0.85
C ALA A 94 20.92 -4.14 -0.79
N PHE A 95 20.44 -4.66 -1.94
CA PHE A 95 19.84 -5.99 -1.98
C PHE A 95 20.84 -7.10 -1.67
N ASN A 96 22.06 -7.00 -2.23
CA ASN A 96 23.13 -7.94 -1.92
C ASN A 96 23.52 -7.91 -0.43
N ALA A 97 23.51 -6.73 0.18
CA ALA A 97 23.74 -6.57 1.61
C ALA A 97 22.59 -7.18 2.42
N LEU A 98 21.33 -6.98 2.00
CA LEU A 98 20.16 -7.59 2.63
C LEU A 98 20.29 -9.12 2.69
N LEU A 99 20.64 -9.77 1.59
CA LEU A 99 20.84 -11.24 1.57
C LEU A 99 21.94 -11.71 2.53
N LYS A 100 23.04 -10.93 2.67
CA LYS A 100 24.08 -11.24 3.66
C LYS A 100 23.60 -11.07 5.09
N VAL A 101 22.82 -10.02 5.35
CA VAL A 101 22.22 -9.73 6.65
C VAL A 101 21.25 -10.86 7.05
N ILE A 102 20.37 -11.29 6.14
CA ILE A 102 19.43 -12.39 6.37
C ILE A 102 20.19 -13.67 6.82
N LYS A 103 21.24 -14.05 6.07
CA LYS A 103 22.04 -15.23 6.40
C LYS A 103 22.74 -15.13 7.77
N LYS A 104 23.19 -13.92 8.14
CA LYS A 104 23.90 -13.67 9.40
C LYS A 104 22.96 -13.61 10.59
N ILE A 105 21.84 -12.89 10.47
CA ILE A 105 20.91 -12.61 11.58
C ILE A 105 19.89 -13.73 11.76
N LYS A 106 19.55 -14.47 10.68
CA LYS A 106 18.52 -15.51 10.66
C LYS A 106 17.20 -14.98 11.24
N PRO A 107 16.56 -14.01 10.58
CA PRO A 107 15.38 -13.35 11.13
C PRO A 107 14.21 -14.32 11.27
N VAL A 108 13.37 -14.09 12.27
CA VAL A 108 12.12 -14.84 12.46
C VAL A 108 11.03 -14.36 11.51
N MET A 109 11.15 -13.14 11.03
CA MET A 109 10.22 -12.55 10.06
C MET A 109 10.93 -11.57 9.13
N ILE A 110 10.49 -11.54 7.88
CA ILE A 110 10.85 -10.50 6.91
C ILE A 110 9.58 -9.86 6.40
N VAL A 111 9.54 -8.53 6.40
CA VAL A 111 8.45 -7.72 5.84
C VAL A 111 8.97 -6.92 4.66
N ALA A 112 8.46 -7.20 3.46
CA ALA A 112 8.58 -6.31 2.31
C ALA A 112 7.45 -5.27 2.39
N ASN A 113 7.77 -4.07 2.84
CA ASN A 113 6.78 -3.05 3.16
C ASN A 113 6.39 -2.20 1.95
N GLY A 114 5.87 -2.85 0.92
CA GLY A 114 5.35 -2.24 -0.29
C GLY A 114 6.41 -1.81 -1.31
N ASP A 115 5.92 -1.51 -2.50
CA ASP A 115 6.65 -0.98 -3.65
C ASP A 115 7.86 -1.85 -4.05
N ILE A 116 7.62 -3.17 -4.15
CA ILE A 116 8.58 -4.12 -4.72
C ILE A 116 8.55 -4.11 -6.26
N LEU A 117 7.38 -3.80 -6.85
CA LEU A 117 7.16 -3.61 -8.28
C LEU A 117 7.14 -2.10 -8.57
N ASP A 118 7.78 -1.65 -9.66
CA ASP A 118 7.62 -0.26 -10.11
C ASP A 118 6.34 -0.07 -10.95
N GLY A 119 6.05 -0.96 -11.87
CA GLY A 119 4.88 -0.85 -12.75
C GLY A 119 4.99 0.37 -13.67
N ALA A 120 6.18 0.65 -14.20
CA ALA A 120 6.48 1.87 -14.96
C ALA A 120 5.61 2.03 -16.21
N THR A 121 5.35 0.94 -16.94
CA THR A 121 4.54 0.95 -18.18
C THR A 121 3.04 1.05 -17.93
N ILE A 122 2.58 0.71 -16.73
CA ILE A 122 1.17 0.78 -16.33
C ILE A 122 0.87 1.98 -15.42
N SER A 123 1.88 2.84 -15.21
CA SER A 123 1.73 4.10 -14.49
C SER A 123 0.78 5.05 -15.24
N LYS A 124 -0.01 5.82 -14.50
CA LYS A 124 -0.81 6.91 -15.04
C LYS A 124 0.03 8.12 -15.47
N TYR A 125 1.27 8.19 -15.03
CA TYR A 125 2.21 9.25 -15.39
C TYR A 125 2.98 8.85 -16.65
N GLY A 126 3.16 9.80 -17.55
CA GLY A 126 3.94 9.61 -18.75
C GLY A 126 5.42 9.30 -18.46
N PRO A 127 6.19 8.92 -19.48
CA PRO A 127 7.63 8.78 -19.34
C PRO A 127 8.28 10.15 -19.09
N GLU A 128 9.30 10.17 -18.26
CA GLU A 128 10.16 11.35 -18.09
C GLU A 128 11.23 11.36 -19.19
N GLY A 129 10.99 12.20 -20.22
CA GLY A 129 11.90 12.30 -21.35
C GLY A 129 11.93 11.06 -22.25
N TRP A 130 13.11 10.68 -22.71
CA TRP A 130 13.33 9.57 -23.65
C TRP A 130 13.67 8.24 -22.97
N GLN A 131 13.22 8.02 -21.74
CA GLN A 131 13.47 6.80 -21.01
C GLN A 131 12.78 5.60 -21.64
N THR A 132 13.54 4.52 -21.88
CA THR A 132 13.00 3.23 -22.26
C THR A 132 12.53 2.50 -20.99
N LYS A 133 11.24 2.24 -20.88
CA LYS A 133 10.68 1.50 -19.75
C LYS A 133 10.69 0.00 -20.04
N PRO A 134 11.04 -0.83 -19.06
CA PRO A 134 10.91 -2.29 -19.22
C PRO A 134 9.44 -2.68 -19.40
N SER A 135 9.19 -3.79 -20.07
CA SER A 135 7.84 -4.33 -20.12
C SER A 135 7.40 -4.81 -18.74
N LEU A 136 6.08 -4.81 -18.49
CA LEU A 136 5.53 -5.33 -17.23
C LEU A 136 5.97 -6.77 -16.95
N LYS A 137 6.08 -7.60 -17.99
CA LYS A 137 6.60 -8.98 -17.88
C LYS A 137 8.02 -8.98 -17.31
N GLN A 138 8.91 -8.16 -17.85
CA GLN A 138 10.29 -8.07 -17.37
C GLN A 138 10.36 -7.58 -15.92
N GLU A 139 9.52 -6.62 -15.54
CA GLU A 139 9.45 -6.16 -14.15
C GLU A 139 8.95 -7.28 -13.23
N LEU A 140 7.90 -8.02 -13.59
CA LEU A 140 7.38 -9.15 -12.81
C LEU A 140 8.42 -10.25 -12.65
N GLU A 141 9.13 -10.62 -13.72
CA GLU A 141 10.22 -11.59 -13.68
C GLU A 141 11.36 -11.13 -12.75
N SER A 142 11.69 -9.85 -12.77
CA SER A 142 12.68 -9.28 -11.86
C SER A 142 12.22 -9.33 -10.40
N VAL A 143 10.97 -8.96 -10.13
CA VAL A 143 10.40 -9.07 -8.78
C VAL A 143 10.46 -10.51 -8.28
N GLN A 144 10.02 -11.48 -9.09
CA GLN A 144 10.08 -12.90 -8.75
C GLN A 144 11.52 -13.34 -8.45
N PHE A 145 12.47 -12.99 -9.32
CA PHE A 145 13.88 -13.34 -9.12
C PHE A 145 14.44 -12.85 -7.78
N HIS A 146 14.19 -11.60 -7.43
CA HIS A 146 14.69 -11.01 -6.18
C HIS A 146 13.98 -11.56 -4.94
N MET A 147 12.65 -11.71 -5.01
CA MET A 147 11.86 -12.26 -3.91
C MET A 147 12.19 -13.72 -3.66
N ASP A 148 12.41 -14.51 -4.70
CA ASP A 148 12.88 -15.90 -4.61
C ASP A 148 14.28 -16.00 -3.99
N ALA A 149 15.15 -15.04 -4.27
CA ALA A 149 16.48 -15.01 -3.64
C ALA A 149 16.38 -14.82 -2.12
N ILE A 150 15.42 -14.03 -1.64
CA ILE A 150 15.13 -13.91 -0.21
C ILE A 150 14.59 -15.24 0.35
N VAL A 151 13.61 -15.86 -0.34
CA VAL A 151 13.07 -17.17 0.06
C VAL A 151 14.19 -18.19 0.20
N LYS A 152 15.08 -18.27 -0.79
CA LYS A 152 16.26 -19.16 -0.77
C LYS A 152 17.20 -18.85 0.39
N ALA A 153 17.42 -17.57 0.71
CA ALA A 153 18.25 -17.16 1.84
C ALA A 153 17.65 -17.56 3.20
N CYS A 154 16.32 -17.70 3.28
CA CYS A 154 15.59 -18.12 4.48
C CYS A 154 15.34 -19.63 4.56
N LYS A 155 15.79 -20.41 3.59
CA LYS A 155 15.52 -21.85 3.55
C LYS A 155 16.00 -22.54 4.83
N GLY A 156 15.09 -23.27 5.48
CA GLY A 156 15.35 -24.01 6.72
C GLY A 156 15.35 -23.15 7.99
N LEU A 157 15.07 -21.86 7.92
CA LEU A 157 15.04 -20.97 9.09
C LEU A 157 13.66 -20.86 9.74
N GLY A 158 12.59 -21.28 9.08
CA GLY A 158 11.21 -21.08 9.56
C GLY A 158 10.78 -19.60 9.54
N THR A 159 11.48 -18.76 8.79
CA THR A 159 11.21 -17.31 8.67
C THR A 159 9.83 -17.06 8.07
N ILE A 160 9.03 -16.21 8.71
CA ILE A 160 7.76 -15.75 8.18
C ILE A 160 8.05 -14.68 7.09
N LEU A 161 7.57 -14.94 5.89
CA LEU A 161 7.68 -14.00 4.77
C LEU A 161 6.34 -13.28 4.58
N HIS A 162 6.35 -11.97 4.73
CA HIS A 162 5.16 -11.14 4.59
C HIS A 162 5.46 -9.91 3.75
N ARG A 163 4.49 -9.49 2.93
CA ARG A 163 4.56 -8.21 2.24
C ARG A 163 3.31 -7.39 2.49
N THR A 164 3.47 -6.09 2.52
CA THR A 164 2.35 -5.16 2.44
C THR A 164 2.17 -4.69 1.00
N VAL A 165 0.99 -4.21 0.68
CA VAL A 165 0.68 -3.70 -0.66
C VAL A 165 1.08 -2.23 -0.74
N GLY A 166 2.05 -1.92 -1.58
CA GLY A 166 2.44 -0.55 -1.89
C GLY A 166 1.56 0.09 -2.98
N ASN A 167 1.74 1.40 -3.16
CA ASN A 167 0.98 2.12 -4.18
C ASN A 167 1.44 1.81 -5.62
N HIS A 168 2.66 1.33 -5.80
CA HIS A 168 3.16 0.81 -7.08
C HIS A 168 2.68 -0.62 -7.32
N ASP A 169 2.73 -1.47 -6.30
CA ASP A 169 2.30 -2.87 -6.38
C ASP A 169 0.85 -3.00 -6.86
N ILE A 170 -0.04 -2.13 -6.36
CA ILE A 170 -1.46 -2.17 -6.73
C ILE A 170 -1.74 -1.71 -8.17
N ARG A 171 -0.78 -1.07 -8.85
CA ARG A 171 -0.97 -0.58 -10.24
C ARG A 171 -1.39 -1.69 -11.17
N PHE A 172 -0.79 -2.87 -11.01
CA PHE A 172 -1.06 -4.05 -11.84
C PHE A 172 -2.54 -4.45 -11.75
N GLU A 173 -3.02 -4.75 -10.56
CA GLU A 173 -4.41 -5.16 -10.34
C GLU A 173 -5.40 -4.03 -10.65
N LYS A 174 -5.04 -2.79 -10.31
CA LYS A 174 -5.86 -1.62 -10.59
C LYS A 174 -6.04 -1.39 -12.10
N ARG A 175 -4.99 -1.61 -12.89
CA ARG A 175 -5.06 -1.49 -14.35
C ARG A 175 -5.99 -2.54 -14.94
N LEU A 176 -5.85 -3.80 -14.52
CA LEU A 176 -6.69 -4.90 -14.96
C LEU A 176 -8.15 -4.72 -14.55
N SER A 177 -8.40 -4.45 -13.27
CA SER A 177 -9.77 -4.30 -12.77
C SER A 177 -10.53 -3.10 -13.38
N GLY A 178 -9.79 -2.10 -13.85
CA GLY A 178 -10.38 -0.93 -14.51
C GLY A 178 -10.67 -1.11 -16.00
N LEU A 179 -9.91 -1.95 -16.69
CA LEU A 179 -10.00 -2.12 -18.14
C LEU A 179 -10.67 -3.44 -18.54
N VAL A 180 -10.45 -4.50 -17.76
CA VAL A 180 -10.94 -5.86 -18.07
C VAL A 180 -11.43 -6.53 -16.79
N PRO A 181 -12.50 -6.01 -16.15
CA PRO A 181 -13.01 -6.52 -14.87
C PRO A 181 -13.45 -7.99 -14.94
N GLU A 182 -13.73 -8.51 -16.13
CA GLU A 182 -14.06 -9.90 -16.38
C GLU A 182 -12.90 -10.86 -16.11
N TYR A 183 -11.66 -10.36 -16.03
CA TYR A 183 -10.48 -11.17 -15.68
C TYR A 183 -10.32 -11.36 -14.17
N LYS A 184 -11.30 -10.94 -13.40
CA LYS A 184 -11.31 -11.17 -11.96
C LYS A 184 -11.17 -12.66 -11.66
N ASP A 185 -10.30 -12.97 -10.70
CA ASP A 185 -10.03 -14.32 -10.20
C ASP A 185 -9.33 -15.29 -11.20
N ILE A 186 -8.90 -14.80 -12.36
CA ILE A 186 -7.99 -15.55 -13.21
C ILE A 186 -6.60 -15.54 -12.58
N GLN A 187 -5.98 -16.71 -12.48
CA GLN A 187 -4.62 -16.85 -11.95
C GLN A 187 -3.62 -16.03 -12.78
N GLY A 188 -2.71 -15.34 -12.09
CA GLY A 188 -1.72 -14.46 -12.72
C GLY A 188 -2.19 -13.01 -12.85
N THR A 189 -3.43 -12.69 -12.49
CA THR A 189 -3.95 -11.31 -12.54
C THR A 189 -3.67 -10.51 -11.28
N ARG A 190 -3.08 -11.13 -10.26
CA ARG A 190 -2.69 -10.50 -8.99
C ARG A 190 -1.18 -10.62 -8.80
N LEU A 191 -0.56 -9.61 -8.23
CA LEU A 191 0.86 -9.69 -7.87
C LEU A 191 1.14 -10.83 -6.87
N SER A 192 0.17 -11.18 -6.01
CA SER A 192 0.26 -12.33 -5.11
C SER A 192 0.37 -13.67 -5.81
N ASP A 193 -0.20 -13.80 -7.00
CA ASP A 193 -0.15 -15.06 -7.77
C ASP A 193 1.27 -15.38 -8.26
N HIS A 194 2.10 -14.33 -8.36
CA HIS A 194 3.50 -14.43 -8.77
C HIS A 194 4.46 -14.63 -7.59
N LEU A 195 3.98 -14.56 -6.34
CA LEU A 195 4.77 -14.62 -5.11
C LEU A 195 4.12 -15.53 -4.07
N PRO A 196 3.93 -16.82 -4.35
CA PRO A 196 3.11 -17.73 -3.52
C PRO A 196 3.68 -17.95 -2.11
N GLU A 197 4.99 -17.79 -1.88
CA GLU A 197 5.61 -17.95 -0.58
C GLU A 197 5.39 -16.75 0.35
N TRP A 198 4.90 -15.63 -0.20
CA TRP A 198 4.72 -14.40 0.56
C TRP A 198 3.26 -14.20 0.94
N SER A 199 2.98 -14.19 2.24
CA SER A 199 1.67 -13.73 2.69
C SER A 199 1.53 -12.22 2.47
N VAL A 200 0.29 -11.75 2.20
CA VAL A 200 0.04 -10.36 1.82
C VAL A 200 -1.09 -9.74 2.63
N SER A 201 -0.94 -8.46 2.97
CA SER A 201 -1.99 -7.61 3.54
C SER A 201 -1.73 -6.14 3.21
N TRP A 202 -2.66 -5.25 3.56
CA TRP A 202 -2.46 -3.81 3.42
C TRP A 202 -1.52 -3.24 4.47
N SER A 203 -1.53 -3.82 5.66
CA SER A 203 -0.64 -3.45 6.75
C SER A 203 -0.38 -4.65 7.64
N VAL A 204 0.71 -4.63 8.39
CA VAL A 204 1.07 -5.65 9.36
C VAL A 204 1.40 -4.99 10.69
N LEU A 205 0.84 -5.53 11.77
CA LEU A 205 1.20 -5.20 13.14
C LEU A 205 2.10 -6.31 13.68
N VAL A 206 3.26 -5.94 14.13
CA VAL A 206 4.24 -6.85 14.75
C VAL A 206 4.40 -6.43 16.21
N ASN A 207 4.08 -7.34 17.14
CA ASN A 207 4.16 -7.15 18.59
C ASN A 207 5.33 -7.95 19.17
#